data_af56cd36cb120578678ecb0c86ba0e50
#
_entry.id   af56cd36cb120578678ecb0c86ba0e50
#
_cell.length_a   1.000
_cell.length_b   1.000
_cell.length_c   1.000
_cell.angle_alpha   90.00
_cell.angle_beta   90.00
_cell.angle_gamma   90.00
#
_symmetry.space_group_name_H-M   'P 1'
#
loop_
_entity.id
_entity.type
_entity.pdbx_description
1 polymer ?
#
loop_
_entity_poly.entity_id
_entity_poly.type
_entity_poly.pdbx_seq_one_letter_code
_entity_poly.pdbx_strand_id
1 'polypeptide(L)'
;MTSPIRYALIGDAESPHLLKWARALAALPELELWVASSRGFLSGFDAIVPPARRLALATRPDAGGGNIGLLKQLPRLARWLHRVHPEWLHAHYLTSHGTLAWLAQRLYGVRGRLVGSAWGSDILVAPQKSTALRALTRRVLRACALTTSDSQAMAEKMRALGAFDIMVFPFGLETMPPLPPAKDPALFFANRGLEPIYAPERVLQAFASLPGDELRLVVANDGSLRKELQSMADARTTFVGRLDADTQAGWYARSLWYLSLPTSDSVSVSVLEAMAHGCIPIVSDLPANRELVRDGDNGIVLAAGERLTPERLAPLAARADAIAAANRAWVEREALFAPRVRAFVDRLLALEPR
;
A
#
# COMPACT_ATOMS: atom_id res chain seq x y z
N MET A 1 -19.76 -6.01 30.94
CA MET A 1 -19.14 -5.78 29.62
C MET A 1 -18.00 -4.80 29.83
N THR A 2 -16.78 -5.15 29.47
CA THR A 2 -15.64 -4.23 29.54
C THR A 2 -15.87 -3.08 28.55
N SER A 3 -15.52 -1.85 28.96
CA SER A 3 -15.60 -0.70 28.03
C SER A 3 -14.74 -0.93 26.81
N PRO A 4 -15.17 -0.52 25.62
CA PRO A 4 -14.38 -0.69 24.41
C PRO A 4 -13.06 0.10 24.50
N ILE A 5 -12.02 -0.47 23.95
CA ILE A 5 -10.65 0.08 23.91
C ILE A 5 -10.61 1.27 22.98
N ARG A 6 -10.19 2.43 23.46
CA ARG A 6 -10.02 3.63 22.63
C ARG A 6 -8.78 3.52 21.77
N TYR A 7 -9.01 3.43 20.47
CA TYR A 7 -8.00 3.23 19.46
C TYR A 7 -7.89 4.45 18.56
N ALA A 8 -6.76 5.16 18.59
CA ALA A 8 -6.52 6.34 17.76
C ALA A 8 -5.71 5.97 16.51
N LEU A 9 -6.33 6.03 15.35
CA LEU A 9 -5.70 5.86 14.03
C LEU A 9 -5.23 7.23 13.52
N ILE A 10 -3.95 7.36 13.17
CA ILE A 10 -3.31 8.62 12.76
C ILE A 10 -2.70 8.44 11.36
N GLY A 11 -3.18 9.17 10.37
CA GLY A 11 -2.71 9.01 9.00
C GLY A 11 -3.28 10.06 8.05
N ASP A 12 -3.35 9.73 6.77
CA ASP A 12 -4.00 10.54 5.74
C ASP A 12 -5.37 9.91 5.40
N ALA A 13 -6.46 10.50 5.89
CA ALA A 13 -7.81 10.01 5.67
C ALA A 13 -8.40 10.42 4.29
N GLU A 14 -7.65 11.11 3.45
CA GLU A 14 -7.94 11.22 2.00
C GLU A 14 -7.32 10.05 1.21
N SER A 15 -6.61 9.14 1.89
CA SER A 15 -6.08 7.92 1.29
C SER A 15 -7.08 6.76 1.40
N PRO A 16 -7.39 6.05 0.30
CA PRO A 16 -8.17 4.83 0.33
C PRO A 16 -7.56 3.75 1.25
N HIS A 17 -6.24 3.77 1.42
CA HIS A 17 -5.54 2.84 2.30
C HIS A 17 -5.90 3.04 3.78
N LEU A 18 -5.96 4.30 4.26
CA LEU A 18 -6.37 4.55 5.65
C LEU A 18 -7.86 4.25 5.85
N LEU A 19 -8.69 4.52 4.83
CA LEU A 19 -10.12 4.18 4.87
C LEU A 19 -10.31 2.66 5.01
N LYS A 20 -9.55 1.85 4.29
CA LYS A 20 -9.56 0.39 4.40
C LYS A 20 -9.21 -0.08 5.82
N TRP A 21 -8.16 0.47 6.41
CA TRP A 21 -7.79 0.20 7.80
C TRP A 21 -8.90 0.60 8.77
N ALA A 22 -9.49 1.79 8.58
CA ALA A 22 -10.57 2.27 9.43
C ALA A 22 -11.80 1.37 9.37
N ARG A 23 -12.19 0.88 8.18
CA ARG A 23 -13.30 -0.09 8.03
C ARG A 23 -13.03 -1.38 8.80
N ALA A 24 -11.84 -1.95 8.60
CA ALA A 24 -11.48 -3.20 9.25
C ALA A 24 -11.42 -3.07 10.78
N LEU A 25 -10.89 -1.95 11.31
CA LEU A 25 -10.81 -1.70 12.75
C LEU A 25 -12.19 -1.38 13.35
N ALA A 26 -13.03 -0.60 12.67
CA ALA A 26 -14.35 -0.24 13.14
C ALA A 26 -15.34 -1.43 13.16
N ALA A 27 -15.07 -2.47 12.39
CA ALA A 27 -15.85 -3.72 12.41
C ALA A 27 -15.60 -4.57 13.67
N LEU A 28 -14.60 -4.22 14.50
CA LEU A 28 -14.23 -4.96 15.70
C LEU A 28 -14.91 -4.34 16.92
N PRO A 29 -15.87 -5.03 17.54
CA PRO A 29 -16.73 -4.46 18.59
C PRO A 29 -15.98 -4.10 19.89
N GLU A 30 -14.80 -4.68 20.10
CA GLU A 30 -13.93 -4.36 21.23
C GLU A 30 -13.19 -3.03 21.10
N LEU A 31 -13.20 -2.40 19.90
CA LEU A 31 -12.50 -1.14 19.63
C LEU A 31 -13.48 0.03 19.51
N GLU A 32 -13.14 1.13 20.14
CA GLU A 32 -13.73 2.45 19.90
C GLU A 32 -12.77 3.27 19.03
N LEU A 33 -13.04 3.32 17.71
CA LEU A 33 -12.15 3.95 16.74
C LEU A 33 -12.27 5.48 16.75
N TRP A 34 -11.11 6.16 16.86
CA TRP A 34 -10.89 7.60 16.72
C TRP A 34 -9.89 7.84 15.60
N VAL A 35 -10.09 8.84 14.75
CA VAL A 35 -9.22 9.06 13.59
C VAL A 35 -8.72 10.49 13.54
N ALA A 36 -7.40 10.66 13.47
CA ALA A 36 -6.74 11.93 13.18
C ALA A 36 -6.14 11.89 11.77
N SER A 37 -6.58 12.81 10.92
CA SER A 37 -6.08 12.95 9.55
C SER A 37 -5.13 14.12 9.43
N SER A 38 -4.02 13.93 8.70
CA SER A 38 -3.15 15.03 8.30
C SER A 38 -3.83 15.98 7.31
N ARG A 39 -4.77 15.48 6.51
CA ARG A 39 -5.56 16.23 5.53
C ARG A 39 -7.02 16.35 5.97
N GLY A 40 -7.95 16.19 5.04
CA GLY A 40 -9.38 16.00 5.27
C GLY A 40 -9.75 14.53 5.42
N PHE A 41 -10.98 14.20 5.06
CA PHE A 41 -11.54 12.85 5.10
C PHE A 41 -12.26 12.53 3.79
N LEU A 42 -12.08 11.31 3.27
CA LEU A 42 -12.96 10.77 2.24
C LEU A 42 -14.38 10.59 2.80
N SER A 43 -15.39 10.76 1.96
CA SER A 43 -16.81 10.57 2.31
C SER A 43 -17.11 9.18 2.91
N GLY A 44 -16.35 8.16 2.51
CA GLY A 44 -16.46 6.81 3.08
C GLY A 44 -16.24 6.72 4.59
N PHE A 45 -15.62 7.72 5.23
CA PHE A 45 -15.50 7.78 6.69
C PHE A 45 -16.82 8.15 7.39
N ASP A 46 -17.79 8.74 6.69
CA ASP A 46 -19.06 9.19 7.30
C ASP A 46 -19.88 8.03 7.86
N ALA A 47 -19.81 6.88 7.20
CA ALA A 47 -20.49 5.66 7.63
C ALA A 47 -19.73 4.87 8.72
N ILE A 48 -18.46 5.23 9.01
CA ILE A 48 -17.58 4.39 9.85
C ILE A 48 -17.28 5.06 11.19
N VAL A 49 -16.91 6.34 11.17
CA VAL A 49 -16.48 7.08 12.36
C VAL A 49 -17.31 8.35 12.50
N PRO A 50 -18.03 8.54 13.62
CA PRO A 50 -18.79 9.77 13.85
C PRO A 50 -17.90 11.03 13.79
N PRO A 51 -18.41 12.18 13.33
CA PRO A 51 -17.64 13.43 13.27
C PRO A 51 -16.97 13.82 14.59
N ALA A 52 -17.62 13.54 15.73
CA ALA A 52 -17.09 13.82 17.07
C ALA A 52 -15.81 13.03 17.41
N ARG A 53 -15.55 11.93 16.69
CA ARG A 53 -14.35 11.10 16.85
C ARG A 53 -13.30 11.35 15.79
N ARG A 54 -13.41 12.43 15.02
CA ARG A 54 -12.49 12.79 13.93
C ARG A 54 -11.74 14.08 14.24
N LEU A 55 -10.48 14.15 13.77
CA LEU A 55 -9.66 15.36 13.77
C LEU A 55 -9.03 15.54 12.39
N ALA A 56 -9.39 16.58 11.67
CA ALA A 56 -8.68 17.01 10.46
C ALA A 56 -7.64 18.05 10.82
N LEU A 57 -6.36 17.81 10.51
CA LEU A 57 -5.27 18.76 10.71
C LEU A 57 -5.14 19.76 9.56
N ALA A 58 -5.79 19.49 8.42
CA ALA A 58 -5.88 20.33 7.23
C ALA A 58 -4.51 20.77 6.68
N THR A 59 -3.54 19.85 6.65
CA THR A 59 -2.22 20.04 6.04
C THR A 59 -2.13 19.31 4.70
N ARG A 60 -1.04 19.52 3.98
CA ARG A 60 -0.72 18.79 2.74
C ARG A 60 0.70 18.22 2.87
N PRO A 61 0.88 17.08 3.59
CA PRO A 61 2.18 16.48 3.75
C PRO A 61 2.69 15.93 2.41
N ASP A 62 3.99 16.11 2.17
CA ASP A 62 4.69 15.50 1.05
C ASP A 62 5.14 14.08 1.42
N ALA A 63 4.94 13.14 0.51
CA ALA A 63 5.42 11.76 0.65
C ALA A 63 6.97 11.68 0.70
N GLY A 64 7.66 12.71 0.21
CA GLY A 64 9.12 12.81 0.20
C GLY A 64 9.77 13.14 1.56
N GLY A 65 9.00 13.51 2.59
CA GLY A 65 9.49 13.92 3.89
C GLY A 65 9.64 15.45 4.02
N GLY A 66 10.04 15.94 5.20
CA GLY A 66 10.24 17.39 5.43
C GLY A 66 8.96 18.15 5.79
N ASN A 67 7.98 17.50 6.35
CA ASN A 67 6.63 18.01 6.61
C ASN A 67 6.55 18.96 7.81
N ILE A 68 7.19 20.14 7.74
CA ILE A 68 7.17 21.17 8.78
C ILE A 68 5.72 21.63 9.06
N GLY A 69 4.87 21.73 8.03
CA GLY A 69 3.46 22.07 8.17
C GLY A 69 2.71 21.09 9.08
N LEU A 70 3.02 19.80 8.96
CA LEU A 70 2.44 18.76 9.82
C LEU A 70 2.94 18.88 11.27
N LEU A 71 4.24 19.17 11.46
CA LEU A 71 4.82 19.35 12.80
C LEU A 71 4.20 20.54 13.54
N LYS A 72 3.83 21.62 12.85
CA LYS A 72 3.11 22.76 13.44
C LYS A 72 1.74 22.38 14.01
N GLN A 73 1.15 21.26 13.60
CA GLN A 73 -0.12 20.76 14.12
C GLN A 73 0.03 19.88 15.38
N LEU A 74 1.26 19.64 15.83
CA LEU A 74 1.54 18.80 17.01
C LEU A 74 0.77 19.24 18.27
N PRO A 75 0.69 20.54 18.64
CA PRO A 75 -0.08 20.96 19.82
C PRO A 75 -1.59 20.68 19.69
N ARG A 76 -2.12 20.76 18.45
CA ARG A 76 -3.54 20.48 18.17
C ARG A 76 -3.83 18.99 18.27
N LEU A 77 -2.96 18.15 17.72
CA LEU A 77 -3.05 16.69 17.86
C LEU A 77 -2.94 16.28 19.32
N ALA A 78 -1.95 16.79 20.06
CA ALA A 78 -1.74 16.45 21.46
C ALA A 78 -2.96 16.78 22.33
N ARG A 79 -3.54 17.98 22.17
CA ARG A 79 -4.78 18.39 22.88
C ARG A 79 -5.95 17.47 22.56
N TRP A 80 -6.08 17.02 21.32
CA TRP A 80 -7.12 16.08 20.92
C TRP A 80 -6.89 14.70 21.55
N LEU A 81 -5.66 14.17 21.49
CA LEU A 81 -5.30 12.90 22.10
C LEU A 81 -5.47 12.91 23.64
N HIS A 82 -5.21 14.03 24.31
CA HIS A 82 -5.50 14.19 25.74
C HIS A 82 -7.00 14.13 26.05
N ARG A 83 -7.88 14.55 25.15
CA ARG A 83 -9.35 14.40 25.32
C ARG A 83 -9.83 13.00 25.04
N VAL A 84 -9.21 12.33 24.06
CA VAL A 84 -9.57 10.96 23.66
C VAL A 84 -9.10 9.94 24.68
N HIS A 85 -7.95 10.15 25.33
CA HIS A 85 -7.28 9.18 26.21
C HIS A 85 -7.15 7.80 25.56
N PRO A 86 -6.54 7.66 24.37
CA PRO A 86 -6.45 6.40 23.68
C PRO A 86 -5.50 5.44 24.39
N GLU A 87 -5.83 4.16 24.37
CA GLU A 87 -4.94 3.09 24.84
C GLU A 87 -3.91 2.74 23.76
N TRP A 88 -4.27 2.90 22.49
CA TRP A 88 -3.41 2.65 21.34
C TRP A 88 -3.37 3.84 20.38
N LEU A 89 -2.16 4.20 19.98
CA LEU A 89 -1.85 5.23 18.97
C LEU A 89 -1.29 4.54 17.74
N HIS A 90 -2.09 4.32 16.72
CA HIS A 90 -1.66 3.64 15.51
C HIS A 90 -1.35 4.66 14.41
N ALA A 91 -0.08 4.85 14.11
CA ALA A 91 0.39 5.80 13.12
C ALA A 91 0.79 5.12 11.81
N HIS A 92 0.27 5.62 10.71
CA HIS A 92 0.64 5.23 9.36
C HIS A 92 1.70 6.16 8.78
N TYR A 93 2.67 5.65 8.02
CA TYR A 93 3.86 6.38 7.57
C TYR A 93 4.72 6.88 8.73
N LEU A 94 5.68 6.07 9.13
CA LEU A 94 6.48 6.25 10.35
C LEU A 94 7.32 7.53 10.36
N THR A 95 7.81 7.98 9.19
CA THR A 95 8.60 9.22 9.09
C THR A 95 7.78 10.50 9.22
N SER A 96 6.45 10.45 9.03
CA SER A 96 5.54 11.60 9.16
C SER A 96 4.62 11.46 10.36
N HIS A 97 3.57 10.68 10.24
CA HIS A 97 2.56 10.52 11.30
C HIS A 97 3.10 9.76 12.51
N GLY A 98 4.01 8.77 12.29
CA GLY A 98 4.72 8.10 13.37
C GLY A 98 5.57 9.07 14.20
N THR A 99 6.29 9.95 13.53
CA THR A 99 7.04 11.03 14.19
C THR A 99 6.13 11.96 14.99
N LEU A 100 4.98 12.35 14.41
CA LEU A 100 4.02 13.23 15.06
C LEU A 100 3.44 12.58 16.33
N ALA A 101 3.05 11.33 16.27
CA ALA A 101 2.53 10.57 17.41
C ALA A 101 3.61 10.38 18.50
N TRP A 102 4.83 10.02 18.11
CA TRP A 102 5.96 9.88 19.03
C TRP A 102 6.30 11.21 19.72
N LEU A 103 6.31 12.35 19.00
CA LEU A 103 6.54 13.66 19.58
C LEU A 103 5.40 14.08 20.51
N ALA A 104 4.16 13.74 20.21
CA ALA A 104 3.02 13.98 21.10
C ALA A 104 3.22 13.27 22.46
N GLN A 105 3.71 12.03 22.45
CA GLN A 105 4.07 11.32 23.68
C GLN A 105 5.24 11.97 24.41
N ARG A 106 6.32 12.31 23.69
CA ARG A 106 7.57 12.80 24.30
C ARG A 106 7.51 14.23 24.83
N LEU A 107 6.82 15.12 24.14
CA LEU A 107 6.81 16.54 24.45
C LEU A 107 5.54 17.01 25.18
N TYR A 108 4.44 16.27 24.99
CA TYR A 108 3.15 16.65 25.58
C TYR A 108 2.62 15.61 26.57
N GLY A 109 3.35 14.53 26.85
CA GLY A 109 2.93 13.51 27.82
C GLY A 109 1.66 12.76 27.40
N VAL A 110 1.36 12.68 26.10
CA VAL A 110 0.22 11.89 25.60
C VAL A 110 0.43 10.42 25.99
N ARG A 111 -0.57 9.83 26.63
CA ARG A 111 -0.56 8.41 27.00
C ARG A 111 -1.08 7.54 25.87
N GLY A 112 -0.90 6.23 25.99
CA GLY A 112 -1.25 5.22 24.99
C GLY A 112 0.00 4.58 24.40
N ARG A 113 -0.12 3.34 23.94
CA ARG A 113 1.01 2.58 23.33
C ARG A 113 1.08 2.87 21.84
N LEU A 114 2.28 3.16 21.36
CA LEU A 114 2.49 3.47 19.94
C LEU A 114 2.55 2.20 19.11
N VAL A 115 1.84 2.21 18.00
CA VAL A 115 1.84 1.19 16.94
C VAL A 115 2.16 1.88 15.62
N GLY A 116 2.89 1.22 14.75
CA GLY A 116 3.31 1.82 13.49
C GLY A 116 3.11 0.92 12.28
N SER A 117 2.43 1.42 11.25
CA SER A 117 2.33 0.74 9.95
C SER A 117 3.24 1.39 8.92
N ALA A 118 4.19 0.61 8.39
CA ALA A 118 5.07 1.01 7.31
C ALA A 118 4.37 0.88 5.94
N TRP A 119 4.68 1.79 5.01
CA TRP A 119 4.04 1.87 3.69
C TRP A 119 5.03 1.87 2.51
N GLY A 120 6.28 1.51 2.75
CA GLY A 120 7.34 1.44 1.76
C GLY A 120 8.23 2.68 1.78
N SER A 121 7.82 3.82 1.27
CA SER A 121 8.67 5.01 1.13
C SER A 121 9.24 5.52 2.46
N ASP A 122 8.54 5.35 3.55
CA ASP A 122 8.96 5.73 4.91
C ASP A 122 10.08 4.83 5.48
N ILE A 123 10.28 3.64 4.94
CA ILE A 123 11.34 2.71 5.31
C ILE A 123 12.38 2.55 4.20
N LEU A 124 11.92 2.40 2.95
CA LEU A 124 12.80 2.07 1.82
C LEU A 124 13.49 3.30 1.21
N VAL A 125 12.90 4.49 1.36
CA VAL A 125 13.37 5.73 0.72
C VAL A 125 13.80 6.79 1.73
N ALA A 126 12.93 7.19 2.64
CA ALA A 126 13.16 8.33 3.52
C ALA A 126 14.43 8.18 4.42
N PRO A 127 14.72 7.03 5.04
CA PRO A 127 15.93 6.86 5.85
C PRO A 127 17.24 6.91 5.07
N GLN A 128 17.18 6.82 3.74
CA GLN A 128 18.36 6.90 2.88
C GLN A 128 18.68 8.33 2.46
N LYS A 129 17.71 9.26 2.55
CA LYS A 129 17.89 10.67 2.15
C LYS A 129 18.81 11.45 3.09
N SER A 130 18.79 11.14 4.39
CA SER A 130 19.67 11.79 5.37
C SER A 130 19.84 10.97 6.66
N THR A 131 20.97 11.18 7.34
CA THR A 131 21.25 10.59 8.64
C THR A 131 20.26 11.03 9.72
N ALA A 132 19.75 12.25 9.63
CA ALA A 132 18.74 12.79 10.54
C ALA A 132 17.40 12.05 10.40
N LEU A 133 16.90 11.85 9.16
CA LEU A 133 15.69 11.07 8.91
C LEU A 133 15.87 9.62 9.35
N ARG A 134 17.01 9.01 9.08
CA ARG A 134 17.34 7.65 9.54
C ARG A 134 17.30 7.55 11.06
N ALA A 135 17.93 8.49 11.78
CA ALA A 135 17.93 8.52 13.23
C ALA A 135 16.51 8.73 13.81
N LEU A 136 15.71 9.56 13.15
CA LEU A 136 14.31 9.80 13.53
C LEU A 136 13.47 8.53 13.34
N THR A 137 13.54 7.88 12.17
CA THR A 137 12.85 6.61 11.90
C THR A 137 13.22 5.55 12.93
N ARG A 138 14.51 5.44 13.29
CA ARG A 138 14.96 4.51 14.34
C ARG A 138 14.33 4.81 15.69
N ARG A 139 14.19 6.08 16.07
CA ARG A 139 13.55 6.46 17.35
C ARG A 139 12.07 6.10 17.36
N VAL A 140 11.36 6.36 16.27
CA VAL A 140 9.94 6.03 16.13
C VAL A 140 9.74 4.51 16.17
N LEU A 141 10.49 3.75 15.39
CA LEU A 141 10.40 2.28 15.36
C LEU A 141 10.65 1.66 16.75
N ARG A 142 11.65 2.15 17.48
CA ARG A 142 11.97 1.68 18.84
C ARG A 142 10.90 2.05 19.87
N ALA A 143 10.13 3.10 19.62
CA ALA A 143 9.04 3.50 20.50
C ALA A 143 7.74 2.71 20.25
N CYS A 144 7.62 2.04 19.10
CA CYS A 144 6.46 1.23 18.79
C CYS A 144 6.45 -0.07 19.61
N ALA A 145 5.31 -0.39 20.18
CA ALA A 145 5.06 -1.68 20.85
C ALA A 145 4.91 -2.82 19.83
N LEU A 146 4.31 -2.50 18.68
CA LEU A 146 4.13 -3.39 17.54
C LEU A 146 4.23 -2.55 16.25
N THR A 147 4.80 -3.13 15.21
CA THR A 147 4.80 -2.53 13.88
C THR A 147 4.23 -3.49 12.85
N THR A 148 3.74 -2.99 11.72
CA THR A 148 3.33 -3.82 10.60
C THR A 148 4.15 -3.51 9.36
N SER A 149 4.38 -4.53 8.56
CA SER A 149 5.02 -4.50 7.25
C SER A 149 4.18 -5.32 6.28
N ASP A 150 4.13 -4.90 5.02
CA ASP A 150 3.43 -5.66 3.97
C ASP A 150 4.31 -6.73 3.30
N SER A 151 5.64 -6.74 3.58
CA SER A 151 6.60 -7.69 3.04
C SER A 151 7.68 -8.07 4.06
N GLN A 152 8.26 -9.25 3.92
CA GLN A 152 9.43 -9.68 4.70
C GLN A 152 10.65 -8.82 4.39
N ALA A 153 10.85 -8.46 3.11
CA ALA A 153 11.95 -7.62 2.68
C ALA A 153 11.94 -6.24 3.36
N MET A 154 10.76 -5.62 3.50
CA MET A 154 10.62 -4.37 4.24
C MET A 154 10.79 -4.59 5.75
N ALA A 155 10.25 -5.68 6.30
CA ALA A 155 10.42 -6.02 7.71
C ALA A 155 11.89 -6.19 8.10
N GLU A 156 12.73 -6.77 7.24
CA GLU A 156 14.18 -6.86 7.46
C GLU A 156 14.83 -5.48 7.57
N LYS A 157 14.45 -4.54 6.68
CA LYS A 157 14.90 -3.14 6.78
C LYS A 157 14.43 -2.47 8.08
N MET A 158 13.20 -2.74 8.50
CA MET A 158 12.66 -2.24 9.77
C MET A 158 13.43 -2.80 10.97
N ARG A 159 13.77 -4.12 10.98
CA ARG A 159 14.62 -4.73 12.02
C ARG A 159 16.00 -4.08 12.07
N ALA A 160 16.63 -3.86 10.92
CA ALA A 160 17.93 -3.17 10.83
C ALA A 160 17.86 -1.71 11.32
N LEU A 161 16.69 -1.07 11.25
CA LEU A 161 16.43 0.25 11.82
C LEU A 161 16.00 0.19 13.30
N GLY A 162 15.86 -1.00 13.89
CA GLY A 162 15.60 -1.19 15.31
C GLY A 162 14.14 -1.41 15.71
N ALA A 163 13.28 -1.86 14.80
CA ALA A 163 11.98 -2.39 15.15
C ALA A 163 12.13 -3.73 15.90
N PHE A 164 11.39 -3.90 17.00
CA PHE A 164 11.48 -5.12 17.84
C PHE A 164 10.44 -6.16 17.44
N ASP A 165 9.20 -5.74 17.32
CA ASP A 165 8.07 -6.61 17.02
C ASP A 165 7.42 -6.15 15.72
N ILE A 166 7.39 -7.05 14.74
CA ILE A 166 6.88 -6.76 13.41
C ILE A 166 5.93 -7.87 13.00
N MET A 167 4.69 -7.51 12.74
CA MET A 167 3.74 -8.41 12.10
C MET A 167 3.77 -8.16 10.58
N VAL A 168 4.02 -9.21 9.81
CA VAL A 168 4.13 -9.13 8.35
C VAL A 168 2.91 -9.76 7.71
N PHE A 169 2.21 -8.99 6.90
CA PHE A 169 1.08 -9.45 6.08
C PHE A 169 0.81 -8.46 4.95
N PRO A 170 0.43 -8.91 3.74
CA PRO A 170 0.05 -8.03 2.65
C PRO A 170 -1.10 -7.10 3.04
N PHE A 171 -1.00 -5.80 2.74
CA PHE A 171 -2.11 -4.87 2.93
C PHE A 171 -3.12 -4.97 1.78
N GLY A 172 -3.61 -6.19 1.60
CA GLY A 172 -4.32 -6.67 0.43
C GLY A 172 -5.74 -6.15 0.21
N LEU A 173 -6.62 -7.02 -0.26
CA LEU A 173 -7.96 -6.67 -0.71
C LEU A 173 -8.99 -6.72 0.44
N GLU A 174 -10.05 -5.92 0.35
CA GLU A 174 -11.18 -6.01 1.28
C GLU A 174 -12.04 -7.25 0.98
N THR A 175 -12.24 -7.55 -0.31
CA THR A 175 -13.02 -8.71 -0.77
C THR A 175 -12.38 -9.31 -2.03
N MET A 176 -12.64 -10.60 -2.27
CA MET A 176 -12.27 -11.21 -3.53
C MET A 176 -13.22 -10.75 -4.64
N PRO A 177 -12.69 -10.39 -5.82
CA PRO A 177 -13.53 -10.11 -6.98
C PRO A 177 -14.22 -11.40 -7.48
N PRO A 178 -15.31 -11.28 -8.22
CA PRO A 178 -15.93 -12.43 -8.89
C PRO A 178 -14.92 -13.14 -9.80
N LEU A 179 -15.26 -14.36 -10.20
CA LEU A 179 -14.46 -15.09 -11.20
C LEU A 179 -14.42 -14.28 -12.49
N PRO A 180 -13.22 -14.07 -13.06
CA PRO A 180 -13.11 -13.29 -14.29
C PRO A 180 -13.70 -14.06 -15.48
N PRO A 181 -14.18 -13.35 -16.52
CA PRO A 181 -14.47 -13.95 -17.81
C PRO A 181 -13.17 -14.48 -18.47
N ALA A 182 -13.30 -15.07 -19.66
CA ALA A 182 -12.13 -15.42 -20.46
C ALA A 182 -11.23 -14.20 -20.69
N LYS A 183 -9.92 -14.38 -20.48
CA LYS A 183 -8.90 -13.32 -20.61
C LYS A 183 -8.55 -13.08 -22.07
N ASP A 184 -8.30 -11.82 -22.41
CA ASP A 184 -7.74 -11.44 -23.70
C ASP A 184 -6.20 -11.56 -23.65
N PRO A 185 -5.58 -12.52 -24.34
CA PRO A 185 -4.12 -12.73 -24.32
C PRO A 185 -3.34 -11.60 -24.98
N ALA A 186 -3.99 -10.78 -25.81
CA ALA A 186 -3.39 -9.63 -26.45
C ALA A 186 -3.46 -8.36 -25.59
N LEU A 187 -4.17 -8.39 -24.44
CA LEU A 187 -4.41 -7.21 -23.62
C LEU A 187 -3.50 -7.16 -22.39
N PHE A 188 -2.76 -6.06 -22.28
CA PHE A 188 -1.90 -5.69 -21.18
C PHE A 188 -2.52 -4.51 -20.43
N PHE A 189 -2.43 -4.52 -19.10
CA PHE A 189 -2.94 -3.44 -18.25
C PHE A 189 -1.88 -2.97 -17.26
N ALA A 190 -1.80 -1.66 -17.05
CA ALA A 190 -0.94 -1.03 -16.06
C ALA A 190 -1.69 0.16 -15.44
N ASN A 191 -1.69 0.27 -14.11
CA ASN A 191 -2.43 1.33 -13.41
C ASN A 191 -1.67 1.94 -12.23
N ARG A 192 -0.35 1.89 -12.25
CA ARG A 192 0.46 2.64 -11.28
C ARG A 192 0.37 4.13 -11.58
N GLY A 193 0.57 4.98 -10.55
CA GLY A 193 0.67 6.41 -10.74
C GLY A 193 1.79 6.77 -11.74
N LEU A 194 1.55 7.77 -12.59
CA LEU A 194 2.52 8.20 -13.60
C LEU A 194 3.56 9.15 -12.98
N GLU A 195 4.27 8.64 -11.95
CA GLU A 195 5.30 9.36 -11.18
C GLU A 195 6.64 8.64 -11.24
N PRO A 196 7.78 9.35 -11.11
CA PRO A 196 9.12 8.78 -11.28
C PRO A 196 9.41 7.54 -10.45
N ILE A 197 8.87 7.46 -9.23
CA ILE A 197 9.08 6.29 -8.34
C ILE A 197 8.49 5.00 -8.91
N TYR A 198 7.43 5.10 -9.72
CA TYR A 198 6.77 3.95 -10.34
C TYR A 198 7.37 3.59 -11.71
N ALA A 199 8.31 4.40 -12.21
CA ALA A 199 9.03 4.18 -13.47
C ALA A 199 8.12 3.72 -14.64
N PRO A 200 7.03 4.47 -14.94
CA PRO A 200 6.05 4.05 -15.93
C PRO A 200 6.65 3.94 -17.35
N GLU A 201 7.76 4.62 -17.64
CA GLU A 201 8.52 4.48 -18.87
C GLU A 201 9.04 3.05 -19.10
N ARG A 202 9.36 2.32 -18.02
CA ARG A 202 9.77 0.91 -18.11
C ARG A 202 8.64 0.00 -18.59
N VAL A 203 7.40 0.33 -18.23
CA VAL A 203 6.20 -0.38 -18.71
C VAL A 203 6.07 -0.21 -20.22
N LEU A 204 6.20 1.03 -20.72
CA LEU A 204 6.14 1.32 -22.14
C LEU A 204 7.26 0.61 -22.91
N GLN A 205 8.50 0.66 -22.38
CA GLN A 205 9.66 0.01 -23.00
C GLN A 205 9.51 -1.51 -23.04
N ALA A 206 9.04 -2.13 -21.96
CA ALA A 206 8.79 -3.57 -21.90
C ALA A 206 7.72 -3.99 -22.91
N PHE A 207 6.62 -3.23 -23.00
CA PHE A 207 5.56 -3.51 -23.97
C PHE A 207 6.01 -3.28 -25.43
N ALA A 208 6.69 -2.16 -25.70
CA ALA A 208 7.18 -1.83 -27.04
C ALA A 208 8.21 -2.84 -27.58
N SER A 209 8.87 -3.62 -26.71
CA SER A 209 9.80 -4.68 -27.14
C SER A 209 9.09 -5.92 -27.72
N LEU A 210 7.79 -6.04 -27.57
CA LEU A 210 7.00 -7.16 -28.09
C LEU A 210 6.57 -6.91 -29.53
N PRO A 211 6.76 -7.88 -30.43
CA PRO A 211 6.22 -7.83 -31.79
C PRO A 211 4.73 -8.13 -31.79
N GLY A 212 4.04 -7.74 -32.87
CA GLY A 212 2.62 -8.02 -33.11
C GLY A 212 1.75 -6.78 -32.97
N ASP A 213 1.01 -6.47 -34.03
CA ASP A 213 0.12 -5.31 -34.10
C ASP A 213 -1.21 -5.51 -33.36
N GLU A 214 -1.52 -6.77 -33.04
CA GLU A 214 -2.72 -7.15 -32.28
C GLU A 214 -2.60 -6.83 -30.76
N LEU A 215 -1.36 -6.70 -30.24
CA LEU A 215 -1.14 -6.44 -28.82
C LEU A 215 -1.59 -5.02 -28.45
N ARG A 216 -2.18 -4.87 -27.28
CA ARG A 216 -2.68 -3.59 -26.75
C ARG A 216 -2.24 -3.41 -25.32
N LEU A 217 -1.75 -2.21 -25.01
CA LEU A 217 -1.48 -1.78 -23.63
C LEU A 217 -2.45 -0.68 -23.22
N VAL A 218 -3.13 -0.88 -22.11
CA VAL A 218 -3.95 0.14 -21.46
C VAL A 218 -3.23 0.65 -20.22
N VAL A 219 -2.94 1.95 -20.21
CA VAL A 219 -2.29 2.63 -19.09
C VAL A 219 -3.32 3.52 -18.41
N ALA A 220 -3.66 3.16 -17.19
CA ALA A 220 -4.56 3.94 -16.33
C ALA A 220 -3.77 4.82 -15.37
N ASN A 221 -4.50 5.71 -14.68
CA ASN A 221 -4.00 6.67 -13.72
C ASN A 221 -3.45 7.95 -14.36
N ASP A 222 -2.93 8.84 -13.50
CA ASP A 222 -2.39 10.14 -13.86
C ASP A 222 -1.12 10.43 -13.04
N GLY A 223 -0.38 11.47 -13.43
CA GLY A 223 0.82 11.90 -12.73
C GLY A 223 1.65 12.89 -13.52
N SER A 224 2.77 13.31 -12.92
CA SER A 224 3.66 14.35 -13.47
C SER A 224 4.28 13.97 -14.82
N LEU A 225 4.46 12.67 -15.09
CA LEU A 225 5.11 12.17 -16.33
C LEU A 225 4.12 11.93 -17.49
N ARG A 226 2.82 12.15 -17.31
CA ARG A 226 1.80 11.77 -18.31
C ARG A 226 2.10 12.25 -19.72
N LYS A 227 2.43 13.55 -19.88
CA LYS A 227 2.69 14.15 -21.22
C LYS A 227 3.91 13.53 -21.89
N GLU A 228 4.97 13.32 -21.13
CA GLU A 228 6.20 12.70 -21.63
C GLU A 228 5.93 11.26 -22.08
N LEU A 229 5.25 10.47 -21.25
CA LEU A 229 4.91 9.09 -21.55
C LEU A 229 4.02 8.97 -22.80
N GLN A 230 3.06 9.87 -22.99
CA GLN A 230 2.22 9.90 -24.18
C GLN A 230 3.04 10.17 -25.46
N SER A 231 4.12 10.95 -25.37
CA SER A 231 5.00 11.20 -26.53
C SER A 231 5.96 10.04 -26.85
N MET A 232 6.21 9.15 -25.87
CA MET A 232 7.08 7.98 -26.00
C MET A 232 6.33 6.70 -26.40
N ALA A 233 5.01 6.69 -26.23
CA ALA A 233 4.19 5.49 -26.42
C ALA A 233 4.01 5.17 -27.91
N ASP A 234 4.00 3.87 -28.23
CA ASP A 234 3.62 3.41 -29.57
C ASP A 234 2.09 3.45 -29.79
N ALA A 235 1.66 3.22 -31.04
CA ALA A 235 0.26 3.30 -31.42
C ALA A 235 -0.64 2.23 -30.75
N ARG A 236 -0.07 1.18 -30.18
CA ARG A 236 -0.78 0.11 -29.47
C ARG A 236 -1.08 0.45 -28.00
N THR A 237 -0.62 1.62 -27.52
CA THR A 237 -0.77 2.06 -26.14
C THR A 237 -1.87 3.11 -26.00
N THR A 238 -2.80 2.90 -25.08
CA THR A 238 -3.90 3.83 -24.79
C THR A 238 -3.83 4.30 -23.34
N PHE A 239 -3.84 5.63 -23.11
CA PHE A 239 -3.91 6.24 -21.78
C PHE A 239 -5.34 6.61 -21.45
N VAL A 240 -5.91 5.96 -20.43
CA VAL A 240 -7.33 6.13 -20.06
C VAL A 240 -7.55 7.07 -18.86
N GLY A 241 -6.47 7.58 -18.27
CA GLY A 241 -6.56 8.46 -17.10
C GLY A 241 -6.93 7.73 -15.81
N ARG A 242 -7.41 8.49 -14.83
CA ARG A 242 -7.88 7.90 -13.56
C ARG A 242 -9.21 7.21 -13.79
N LEU A 243 -9.34 6.02 -13.23
CA LEU A 243 -10.53 5.18 -13.32
C LEU A 243 -11.22 5.12 -11.95
N ASP A 244 -12.53 4.96 -11.95
CA ASP A 244 -13.26 4.49 -10.79
C ASP A 244 -13.01 3.00 -10.55
N ALA A 245 -13.45 2.50 -9.40
CA ALA A 245 -13.18 1.12 -8.98
C ALA A 245 -13.78 0.07 -9.94
N ASP A 246 -14.99 0.30 -10.43
CA ASP A 246 -15.70 -0.66 -11.30
C ASP A 246 -15.07 -0.72 -12.70
N THR A 247 -14.73 0.43 -13.26
CA THR A 247 -14.02 0.51 -14.54
C THR A 247 -12.65 -0.12 -14.46
N GLN A 248 -11.92 0.12 -13.35
CA GLN A 248 -10.61 -0.50 -13.11
C GLN A 248 -10.72 -2.03 -12.98
N ALA A 249 -11.71 -2.52 -12.21
CA ALA A 249 -12.00 -3.94 -12.10
C ALA A 249 -12.32 -4.59 -13.45
N GLY A 250 -13.04 -3.87 -14.33
CA GLY A 250 -13.32 -4.31 -15.69
C GLY A 250 -12.07 -4.46 -16.55
N TRP A 251 -11.05 -3.60 -16.38
CA TRP A 251 -9.77 -3.76 -17.08
C TRP A 251 -8.98 -4.96 -16.54
N TYR A 252 -8.87 -5.12 -15.23
CA TYR A 252 -8.26 -6.32 -14.63
C TYR A 252 -8.97 -7.60 -15.09
N ALA A 253 -10.31 -7.60 -15.12
CA ALA A 253 -11.07 -8.79 -15.48
C ALA A 253 -10.78 -9.28 -16.91
N ARG A 254 -10.58 -8.36 -17.85
CA ARG A 254 -10.34 -8.68 -19.28
C ARG A 254 -8.88 -8.95 -19.62
N SER A 255 -7.94 -8.26 -18.95
CA SER A 255 -6.52 -8.34 -19.29
C SER A 255 -5.91 -9.65 -18.85
N LEU A 256 -5.14 -10.32 -19.72
CA LEU A 256 -4.32 -11.46 -19.31
C LEU A 256 -3.08 -10.98 -18.54
N TRP A 257 -2.44 -9.90 -18.99
CA TRP A 257 -1.18 -9.43 -18.48
C TRP A 257 -1.35 -8.15 -17.65
N TYR A 258 -0.66 -8.11 -16.53
CA TYR A 258 -0.60 -6.89 -15.69
C TYR A 258 0.85 -6.47 -15.48
N LEU A 259 1.19 -5.21 -15.82
CA LEU A 259 2.54 -4.68 -15.69
C LEU A 259 2.66 -3.69 -14.51
N SER A 260 3.65 -3.95 -13.65
CA SER A 260 4.05 -3.03 -12.58
C SER A 260 5.57 -3.10 -12.40
N LEU A 261 6.29 -2.09 -12.93
CA LEU A 261 7.75 -2.09 -13.04
C LEU A 261 8.43 -0.94 -12.27
N PRO A 262 8.06 -0.65 -11.00
CA PRO A 262 8.65 0.43 -10.22
C PRO A 262 10.13 0.21 -9.94
N THR A 263 10.84 1.29 -9.61
CA THR A 263 12.25 1.22 -9.13
C THR A 263 12.35 0.94 -7.63
N SER A 264 11.29 1.24 -6.89
CA SER A 264 11.19 0.96 -5.45
C SER A 264 9.72 0.75 -5.09
N ASP A 265 9.43 -0.35 -4.46
CA ASP A 265 8.11 -0.68 -3.92
C ASP A 265 8.24 -1.71 -2.80
N SER A 266 7.18 -1.86 -2.03
CA SER A 266 6.93 -3.03 -1.21
C SER A 266 5.84 -3.89 -1.89
N VAL A 267 4.99 -4.60 -1.15
CA VAL A 267 3.90 -5.35 -1.79
C VAL A 267 2.86 -4.38 -2.36
N SER A 268 2.75 -4.38 -3.68
CA SER A 268 1.78 -3.52 -4.38
C SER A 268 0.37 -4.09 -4.29
N VAL A 269 -0.58 -3.31 -3.77
CA VAL A 269 -2.00 -3.67 -3.76
C VAL A 269 -2.52 -3.92 -5.18
N SER A 270 -2.08 -3.14 -6.16
CA SER A 270 -2.50 -3.31 -7.56
C SER A 270 -2.02 -4.63 -8.20
N VAL A 271 -0.87 -5.17 -7.76
CA VAL A 271 -0.43 -6.52 -8.15
C VAL A 271 -1.33 -7.58 -7.53
N LEU A 272 -1.71 -7.42 -6.25
CA LEU A 272 -2.64 -8.32 -5.58
C LEU A 272 -4.03 -8.27 -6.22
N GLU A 273 -4.52 -7.09 -6.60
CA GLU A 273 -5.77 -6.91 -7.35
C GLU A 273 -5.71 -7.63 -8.70
N ALA A 274 -4.62 -7.45 -9.45
CA ALA A 274 -4.42 -8.13 -10.71
C ALA A 274 -4.43 -9.66 -10.55
N MET A 275 -3.71 -10.20 -9.57
CA MET A 275 -3.69 -11.63 -9.25
C MET A 275 -5.08 -12.13 -8.84
N ALA A 276 -5.83 -11.37 -8.04
CA ALA A 276 -7.18 -11.70 -7.63
C ALA A 276 -8.16 -11.72 -8.80
N HIS A 277 -7.96 -10.86 -9.79
CA HIS A 277 -8.72 -10.87 -11.04
C HIS A 277 -8.21 -11.92 -12.06
N GLY A 278 -7.20 -12.72 -11.73
CA GLY A 278 -6.66 -13.76 -12.60
C GLY A 278 -5.71 -13.24 -13.68
N CYS A 279 -5.15 -12.03 -13.55
CA CYS A 279 -4.07 -11.60 -14.42
C CYS A 279 -2.77 -12.31 -14.07
N ILE A 280 -1.91 -12.47 -15.08
CA ILE A 280 -0.52 -12.90 -14.91
C ILE A 280 0.32 -11.64 -14.69
N PRO A 281 0.95 -11.45 -13.50
CA PRO A 281 1.74 -10.27 -13.19
C PRO A 281 3.10 -10.29 -13.87
N ILE A 282 3.50 -9.13 -14.41
CA ILE A 282 4.84 -8.83 -14.90
C ILE A 282 5.36 -7.72 -14.01
N VAL A 283 6.34 -8.01 -13.17
CA VAL A 283 6.81 -7.11 -12.11
C VAL A 283 8.31 -6.87 -12.21
N SER A 284 8.77 -5.74 -11.65
CA SER A 284 10.20 -5.47 -11.53
C SER A 284 10.87 -6.42 -10.53
N ASP A 285 12.17 -6.67 -10.75
CA ASP A 285 13.01 -7.44 -9.84
C ASP A 285 13.28 -6.66 -8.55
N LEU A 286 12.29 -6.69 -7.65
CA LEU A 286 12.39 -6.16 -6.30
C LEU A 286 12.18 -7.28 -5.29
N PRO A 287 12.84 -7.23 -4.11
CA PRO A 287 12.71 -8.29 -3.10
C PRO A 287 11.25 -8.58 -2.71
N ALA A 288 10.42 -7.55 -2.53
CA ALA A 288 9.01 -7.73 -2.19
C ALA A 288 8.19 -8.37 -3.33
N ASN A 289 8.50 -8.08 -4.59
CA ASN A 289 7.85 -8.70 -5.73
C ASN A 289 8.18 -10.20 -5.82
N ARG A 290 9.41 -10.59 -5.46
CA ARG A 290 9.83 -12.01 -5.42
C ARG A 290 9.15 -12.81 -4.29
N GLU A 291 8.55 -12.14 -3.32
CA GLU A 291 7.70 -12.81 -2.31
C GLU A 291 6.34 -13.22 -2.89
N LEU A 292 5.87 -12.54 -3.95
CA LEU A 292 4.58 -12.78 -4.61
C LEU A 292 4.71 -13.57 -5.90
N VAL A 293 5.75 -13.24 -6.69
CA VAL A 293 5.92 -13.71 -8.06
C VAL A 293 7.18 -14.56 -8.18
N ARG A 294 6.99 -15.81 -8.56
CA ARG A 294 8.05 -16.73 -8.98
C ARG A 294 8.17 -16.67 -10.49
N ASP A 295 9.35 -16.22 -10.96
CA ASP A 295 9.62 -16.02 -12.37
C ASP A 295 9.39 -17.29 -13.19
N GLY A 296 8.61 -17.18 -14.28
CA GLY A 296 8.25 -18.30 -15.16
C GLY A 296 7.26 -19.31 -14.57
N ASP A 297 6.84 -19.16 -13.30
CA ASP A 297 5.86 -20.03 -12.65
C ASP A 297 4.48 -19.39 -12.58
N ASN A 298 4.31 -18.32 -11.80
CA ASN A 298 3.03 -17.64 -11.63
C ASN A 298 3.01 -16.19 -12.14
N GLY A 299 4.10 -15.74 -12.79
CA GLY A 299 4.29 -14.45 -13.39
C GLY A 299 5.68 -14.28 -13.95
N ILE A 300 6.05 -13.04 -14.29
CA ILE A 300 7.36 -12.67 -14.82
C ILE A 300 8.01 -11.64 -13.89
N VAL A 301 9.27 -11.86 -13.56
CA VAL A 301 10.12 -10.88 -12.86
C VAL A 301 11.14 -10.35 -13.86
N LEU A 302 11.04 -9.04 -14.17
CA LEU A 302 11.95 -8.36 -15.12
C LEU A 302 13.04 -7.60 -14.37
N ALA A 303 14.29 -7.92 -14.68
CA ALA A 303 15.42 -7.13 -14.22
C ALA A 303 15.46 -5.73 -14.88
N ALA A 304 16.22 -4.81 -14.28
CA ALA A 304 16.40 -3.48 -14.87
C ALA A 304 17.07 -3.59 -16.24
N GLY A 305 16.45 -3.01 -17.29
CA GLY A 305 16.95 -3.06 -18.66
C GLY A 305 16.66 -4.35 -19.42
N GLU A 306 16.06 -5.36 -18.76
CA GLU A 306 15.64 -6.58 -19.44
C GLU A 306 14.43 -6.32 -20.34
N ARG A 307 14.44 -6.94 -21.54
CA ARG A 307 13.33 -6.88 -22.48
C ARG A 307 12.30 -7.98 -22.19
N LEU A 308 11.04 -7.64 -22.34
CA LEU A 308 9.97 -8.63 -22.39
C LEU A 308 9.95 -9.27 -23.78
N THR A 309 9.90 -10.61 -23.84
CA THR A 309 9.93 -11.34 -25.12
C THR A 309 8.78 -12.32 -25.23
N PRO A 310 8.34 -12.70 -26.45
CA PRO A 310 7.30 -13.70 -26.66
C PRO A 310 7.60 -15.05 -26.01
N GLU A 311 8.86 -15.46 -25.98
CA GLU A 311 9.31 -16.73 -25.39
C GLU A 311 9.09 -16.75 -23.88
N ARG A 312 9.08 -15.58 -23.21
CA ARG A 312 8.74 -15.48 -21.78
C ARG A 312 7.23 -15.50 -21.54
N LEU A 313 6.45 -15.00 -22.48
CA LEU A 313 4.98 -14.95 -22.35
C LEU A 313 4.31 -16.28 -22.70
N ALA A 314 4.74 -16.93 -23.77
CA ALA A 314 4.05 -18.11 -24.34
C ALA A 314 3.87 -19.27 -23.35
N PRO A 315 4.85 -19.67 -22.52
CA PRO A 315 4.69 -20.76 -21.56
C PRO A 315 3.67 -20.42 -20.46
N LEU A 316 3.55 -19.16 -20.07
CA LEU A 316 2.61 -18.70 -19.05
C LEU A 316 1.20 -18.58 -19.65
N ALA A 317 1.08 -18.03 -20.87
CA ALA A 317 -0.20 -17.96 -21.57
C ALA A 317 -0.82 -19.35 -21.78
N ALA A 318 -0.02 -20.36 -22.09
CA ALA A 318 -0.48 -21.76 -22.25
C ALA A 318 -1.03 -22.35 -20.94
N ARG A 319 -0.69 -21.80 -19.78
CA ARG A 319 -1.14 -22.24 -18.44
C ARG A 319 -1.97 -21.18 -17.72
N ALA A 320 -2.52 -20.21 -18.45
CA ALA A 320 -3.15 -19.01 -17.88
C ALA A 320 -4.22 -19.34 -16.83
N ASP A 321 -5.12 -20.28 -17.11
CA ASP A 321 -6.20 -20.67 -16.19
C ASP A 321 -5.66 -21.26 -14.88
N ALA A 322 -4.65 -22.14 -14.99
CA ALA A 322 -4.01 -22.72 -13.81
C ALA A 322 -3.28 -21.67 -12.96
N ILE A 323 -2.58 -20.74 -13.61
CA ILE A 323 -1.90 -19.63 -12.95
C ILE A 323 -2.93 -18.71 -12.28
N ALA A 324 -4.00 -18.34 -12.99
CA ALA A 324 -5.08 -17.53 -12.44
C ALA A 324 -5.70 -18.16 -11.20
N ALA A 325 -6.02 -19.44 -11.25
CA ALA A 325 -6.57 -20.20 -10.11
C ALA A 325 -5.61 -20.21 -8.92
N ALA A 326 -4.33 -20.49 -9.14
CA ALA A 326 -3.31 -20.54 -8.09
C ALA A 326 -3.07 -19.16 -7.46
N ASN A 327 -2.95 -18.09 -8.28
CA ASN A 327 -2.77 -16.72 -7.81
C ASN A 327 -3.99 -16.25 -7.01
N ARG A 328 -5.20 -16.50 -7.47
CA ARG A 328 -6.43 -16.18 -6.74
C ARG A 328 -6.51 -16.88 -5.40
N ALA A 329 -6.27 -18.18 -5.36
CA ALA A 329 -6.27 -18.96 -4.12
C ALA A 329 -5.22 -18.46 -3.11
N TRP A 330 -4.06 -18.03 -3.60
CA TRP A 330 -3.04 -17.41 -2.75
C TRP A 330 -3.52 -16.08 -2.18
N VAL A 331 -4.08 -15.17 -3.00
CA VAL A 331 -4.60 -13.88 -2.55
C VAL A 331 -5.73 -14.06 -1.54
N GLU A 332 -6.66 -14.98 -1.78
CA GLU A 332 -7.77 -15.28 -0.87
C GLU A 332 -7.27 -15.76 0.50
N ARG A 333 -6.27 -16.62 0.53
CA ARG A 333 -5.71 -17.16 1.78
C ARG A 333 -4.81 -16.16 2.51
N GLU A 334 -3.96 -15.41 1.79
CA GLU A 334 -2.87 -14.62 2.38
C GLU A 334 -3.12 -13.12 2.39
N ALA A 335 -3.95 -12.59 1.48
CA ALA A 335 -4.05 -11.16 1.22
C ALA A 335 -5.47 -10.58 1.38
N LEU A 336 -6.42 -11.30 1.97
CA LEU A 336 -7.66 -10.69 2.45
C LEU A 336 -7.38 -9.88 3.71
N PHE A 337 -7.79 -8.60 3.68
CA PHE A 337 -7.33 -7.62 4.66
C PHE A 337 -8.00 -7.76 6.04
N ALA A 338 -9.32 -7.97 6.09
CA ALA A 338 -10.04 -8.02 7.37
C ALA A 338 -9.57 -9.15 8.31
N PRO A 339 -9.33 -10.41 7.85
CA PRO A 339 -8.76 -11.45 8.70
C PRO A 339 -7.36 -11.11 9.23
N ARG A 340 -6.54 -10.42 8.43
CA ARG A 340 -5.19 -9.99 8.84
C ARG A 340 -5.24 -8.89 9.90
N VAL A 341 -6.15 -7.93 9.75
CA VAL A 341 -6.38 -6.90 10.79
C VAL A 341 -6.95 -7.51 12.06
N ARG A 342 -7.84 -8.51 11.97
CA ARG A 342 -8.31 -9.25 13.14
C ARG A 342 -7.12 -9.88 13.90
N ALA A 343 -6.29 -10.67 13.20
CA ALA A 343 -5.11 -11.29 13.79
C ALA A 343 -4.11 -10.25 14.34
N PHE A 344 -3.98 -9.09 13.69
CA PHE A 344 -3.16 -7.98 14.18
C PHE A 344 -3.70 -7.42 15.50
N VAL A 345 -5.02 -7.20 15.60
CA VAL A 345 -5.63 -6.69 16.84
C VAL A 345 -5.56 -7.73 17.96
N ASP A 346 -5.78 -9.01 17.66
CA ASP A 346 -5.61 -10.10 18.65
C ASP A 346 -4.20 -10.12 19.24
N ARG A 347 -3.17 -10.00 18.36
CA ARG A 347 -1.77 -9.90 18.82
C ARG A 347 -1.53 -8.65 19.64
N LEU A 348 -2.11 -7.51 19.22
CA LEU A 348 -1.98 -6.24 19.92
C LEU A 348 -2.52 -6.33 21.35
N LEU A 349 -3.70 -6.93 21.50
CA LEU A 349 -4.37 -7.09 22.79
C LEU A 349 -3.65 -8.10 23.70
N ALA A 350 -2.95 -9.07 23.12
CA ALA A 350 -2.14 -10.03 23.86
C ALA A 350 -0.79 -9.47 24.34
N LEU A 351 -0.40 -8.25 23.91
CA LEU A 351 0.83 -7.63 24.40
C LEU A 351 0.69 -7.19 25.85
N GLU A 352 1.50 -7.73 26.74
CA GLU A 352 1.55 -7.31 28.13
C GLU A 352 1.89 -5.81 28.27
N PRO A 353 1.35 -5.10 29.26
CA PRO A 353 1.79 -3.77 29.62
C PRO A 353 3.30 -3.76 29.91
N ARG A 354 4.04 -2.92 29.20
CA ARG A 354 5.48 -2.69 29.49
C ARG A 354 5.66 -1.62 30.54
#